data_055ddc64f70ccaf1829beaa20a5ca77d
#
_entry.id   055ddc64f70ccaf1829beaa20a5ca77d
#
_cell.length_a   1.000
_cell.length_b   1.000
_cell.length_c   1.000
_cell.angle_alpha   90.00
_cell.angle_beta   90.00
_cell.angle_gamma   90.00
#
_symmetry.space_group_name_H-M   'P 1'
#
loop_
_entity.id
_entity.type
_entity.pdbx_description
1 polymer ?
#
loop_
_entity_poly.entity_id
_entity_poly.type
_entity_poly.pdbx_seq_one_letter_code
_entity_poly.pdbx_strand_id
1 'polypeptide(L)' 'MIKLTRLNGAEIVVNADQIKYVESTPDTIVTLMNNEKVLVSDSVDDVIEKVVAFKRRSYPAVRNEQGTS' A
#
# COMPACT_ATOMS: atom_id res chain seq x y z
N MET A 1 -7.13 -4.23 -3.08
CA MET A 1 -6.55 -3.40 -4.14
C MET A 1 -6.49 -1.95 -3.71
N ILE A 2 -5.39 -1.30 -3.97
CA ILE A 2 -5.25 0.13 -3.69
C ILE A 2 -4.83 0.85 -4.97
N LYS A 3 -5.21 2.11 -5.09
CA LYS A 3 -4.87 2.92 -6.25
C LYS A 3 -3.71 3.84 -5.91
N LEU A 4 -2.70 3.84 -6.76
CA LEU A 4 -1.54 4.70 -6.62
C LEU A 4 -1.34 5.44 -7.94
N THR A 5 -0.54 6.50 -7.92
CA THR A 5 -0.25 7.29 -9.11
C THR A 5 1.23 7.13 -9.43
N ARG A 6 1.54 6.64 -10.62
CA ARG A 6 2.92 6.56 -11.08
C ARG A 6 3.51 7.95 -11.26
N LEU A 7 4.82 8.03 -11.27
CA LEU A 7 5.50 9.33 -11.44
C LEU A 7 5.11 10.02 -12.74
N ASN A 8 4.77 9.25 -13.77
CA ASN A 8 4.34 9.83 -15.04
C ASN A 8 2.87 10.24 -15.05
N GLY A 9 2.19 10.14 -13.91
CA GLY A 9 0.80 10.53 -13.79
C GLY A 9 -0.22 9.44 -14.07
N ALA A 10 0.23 8.29 -14.54
CA ALA A 10 -0.68 7.18 -14.84
C ALA A 10 -1.13 6.50 -13.54
N GLU A 11 -2.40 6.10 -13.52
CA GLU A 11 -2.95 5.39 -12.37
C GLU A 11 -2.57 3.92 -12.43
N ILE A 12 -2.23 3.35 -11.28
CA ILE A 12 -1.94 1.92 -11.17
C ILE A 12 -2.71 1.36 -9.98
N VAL A 13 -3.25 0.16 -10.14
CA VAL A 13 -3.94 -0.55 -9.07
C VAL A 13 -3.05 -1.68 -8.62
N VAL A 14 -2.77 -1.73 -7.31
CA VAL A 14 -1.84 -2.69 -6.73
C VAL A 14 -2.55 -3.52 -5.67
N ASN A 15 -2.26 -4.81 -5.64
CA ASN A 15 -2.76 -5.67 -4.57
C ASN A 15 -1.94 -5.40 -3.31
N ALA A 16 -2.61 -4.85 -2.29
CA ALA A 16 -1.92 -4.47 -1.05
C ALA A 16 -1.21 -5.65 -0.39
N ASP A 17 -1.76 -6.85 -0.53
CA ASP A 17 -1.16 -8.04 0.07
C ASP A 17 0.12 -8.48 -0.63
N GLN A 18 0.40 -7.94 -1.80
CA GLN A 18 1.61 -8.24 -2.55
C GLN A 18 2.72 -7.22 -2.32
N ILE A 19 2.49 -6.23 -1.47
CA ILE A 19 3.51 -5.23 -1.17
C ILE A 19 4.48 -5.79 -0.15
N LYS A 20 5.77 -5.78 -0.51
CA LYS A 20 6.82 -6.26 0.35
C LYS A 20 7.30 -5.16 1.28
N TYR A 21 7.61 -4.00 0.73
CA TYR A 21 7.97 -2.82 1.51
C TYR A 21 7.88 -1.57 0.64
N VAL A 22 7.92 -0.41 1.31
CA VAL A 22 7.81 0.88 0.67
C VAL A 22 8.98 1.75 1.14
N GLU A 23 9.64 2.42 0.20
CA GLU A 23 10.77 3.29 0.47
C GLU A 23 10.53 4.67 -0.12
N SER A 24 11.25 5.67 0.35
CA SER A 24 11.05 7.04 -0.11
C SER A 24 12.34 7.80 -0.40
N THR A 25 13.33 7.16 -1.01
CA THR A 25 14.62 7.80 -1.29
C THR A 25 15.05 7.57 -2.72
N PRO A 26 15.04 8.57 -3.58
CA PRO A 26 14.46 9.92 -3.43
C PRO A 26 12.96 9.97 -3.66
N ASP A 27 12.39 8.97 -4.36
CA ASP A 27 10.97 8.88 -4.65
C ASP A 27 10.35 7.73 -3.89
N THR A 28 9.03 7.72 -3.80
CA THR A 28 8.34 6.60 -3.18
C THR A 28 8.42 5.39 -4.08
N ILE A 29 9.01 4.32 -3.59
CA ILE A 29 9.17 3.07 -4.33
C ILE A 29 8.42 1.98 -3.59
N VAL A 30 7.46 1.37 -4.28
CA VAL A 30 6.70 0.23 -3.74
C VAL A 30 7.31 -1.03 -4.32
N THR A 31 7.86 -1.89 -3.46
CA THR A 31 8.45 -3.16 -3.89
C THR A 31 7.46 -4.27 -3.62
N LEU A 32 7.15 -5.03 -4.65
CA LEU A 32 6.19 -6.12 -4.57
C LEU A 32 6.89 -7.43 -4.19
N MET A 33 6.08 -8.42 -3.84
CA MET A 33 6.62 -9.72 -3.38
C MET A 33 7.46 -10.43 -4.43
N ASN A 34 7.20 -10.15 -5.72
CA ASN A 34 8.00 -10.69 -6.81
C ASN A 34 9.24 -9.85 -7.10
N ASN A 35 9.56 -8.88 -6.23
CA ASN A 35 10.68 -7.95 -6.35
C ASN A 35 10.51 -6.90 -7.44
N GLU A 36 9.34 -6.80 -8.02
CA GLU A 36 9.03 -5.73 -8.96
C GLU A 36 8.90 -4.41 -8.21
N LYS A 37 9.45 -3.35 -8.76
CA LYS A 37 9.43 -2.03 -8.13
C LYS A 37 8.58 -1.07 -8.92
N VAL A 38 7.71 -0.34 -8.21
CA VAL A 38 6.84 0.65 -8.82
C VAL A 38 7.13 2.00 -8.19
N LEU A 39 7.50 2.98 -9.01
CA LEU A 39 7.75 4.34 -8.54
C LEU A 39 6.44 5.12 -8.61
N VAL A 40 6.06 5.71 -7.48
CA VAL A 40 4.78 6.43 -7.38
C VAL A 40 5.00 7.84 -6.83
N SER A 41 4.05 8.72 -7.13
CA SER A 41 4.08 10.09 -6.62
C SER A 41 3.40 10.20 -5.25
N ASP A 42 2.66 9.18 -4.84
CA ASP A 42 2.04 9.15 -3.51
C ASP A 42 3.14 9.15 -2.45
N SER A 43 2.90 9.80 -1.32
CA SER A 43 3.86 9.74 -0.22
C SER A 43 3.82 8.37 0.44
N VAL A 44 4.89 8.04 1.18
CA VAL A 44 4.90 6.79 1.95
C VAL A 44 3.72 6.74 2.90
N ASP A 45 3.42 7.86 3.56
CA ASP A 45 2.30 7.91 4.50
C ASP A 45 0.97 7.65 3.79
N ASP A 46 0.80 8.19 2.58
CA ASP A 46 -0.42 7.95 1.82
C ASP A 46 -0.56 6.47 1.44
N VAL A 47 0.55 5.84 1.05
CA VAL A 47 0.54 4.42 0.71
C VAL A 47 0.15 3.61 1.94
N ILE A 48 0.75 3.93 3.09
CA ILE A 48 0.44 3.23 4.34
C ILE A 48 -1.03 3.38 4.68
N GLU A 49 -1.58 4.59 4.56
CA GLU A 49 -2.99 4.82 4.85
C GLU A 49 -3.90 3.98 3.95
N LYS A 50 -3.56 3.90 2.67
CA LYS A 50 -4.36 3.12 1.74
C LYS A 50 -4.31 1.63 2.06
N VAL A 51 -3.14 1.13 2.44
CA VAL A 51 -2.99 -0.26 2.83
C VAL A 51 -3.80 -0.55 4.09
N VAL A 52 -3.70 0.32 5.08
CA VAL A 52 -4.44 0.15 6.34
C VAL A 52 -5.94 0.17 6.08
N ALA A 53 -6.40 1.12 5.27
CA ALA A 53 -7.82 1.22 4.94
C ALA A 53 -8.32 -0.04 4.22
N PHE A 54 -7.51 -0.55 3.30
CA PHE A 54 -7.85 -1.77 2.59
C PHE A 54 -7.99 -2.94 3.57
N LYS A 55 -7.03 -3.09 4.47
CA LYS A 55 -7.03 -4.22 5.40
C LYS A 55 -8.18 -4.13 6.40
N ARG A 56 -8.52 -2.93 6.85
CA ARG A 56 -9.67 -2.75 7.74
C ARG A 56 -10.96 -3.18 7.06
N ARG A 57 -11.07 -2.87 5.77
CA ARG A 57 -12.26 -3.21 5.01
C ARG A 57 -12.36 -4.69 4.73
N SER A 58 -11.20 -5.31 4.49
CA SER A 58 -11.14 -6.70 4.07
C SER A 58 -11.18 -7.68 5.24
N TYR A 59 -10.78 -7.23 6.44
CA TYR A 59 -10.71 -8.10 7.61
C TYR A 59 -11.47 -7.51 8.80
N PRO A 60 -12.77 -7.23 8.66
CA PRO A 60 -13.50 -6.57 9.74
C PRO A 60 -13.58 -7.38 11.02
N ALA A 61 -13.56 -8.70 10.94
CA ALA A 61 -13.67 -9.57 12.11
C ALA A 61 -12.43 -9.54 12.98
N VAL A 62 -11.34 -9.14 12.46
CA VAL A 62 -10.08 -9.14 13.18
C VAL A 62 -10.06 -8.12 14.30
N ARG A 63 -10.80 -7.08 14.17
CA ARG A 63 -10.75 -6.06 15.17
C ARG A 63 -11.32 -6.50 16.48
N ASN A 64 -11.62 -7.16 16.81
CA ASN A 64 -11.96 -7.24 18.05
C ASN A 64 -11.52 -7.65 19.04
N GLU A 65 -11.48 -7.74 18.65
CA GLU A 65 -11.00 -7.90 19.43
C GLU A 65 -10.47 -7.75 20.05
N GLN A 66 -10.65 -7.71 19.93
CA GLN A 66 -9.98 -7.36 20.50
C GLN A 66 -9.51 -6.93 20.98
N GLY A 67 -10.01 -6.82 20.86
CA GLY A 67 -9.33 -6.14 21.33
C GLY A 67 -8.85 -6.37 21.61
N THR A 68 -9.00 -6.86 21.64
CA THR A 68 -8.40 -6.89 21.93
C THR A 68 -7.87 -7.01 21.82
N SER A 69 -7.98 -7.09 21.75
CA SER A 69 -7.28 -6.89 21.65
C SER A 69 -6.98 -6.91 21.75
#